data_ebb3ebf28eccdab1dfc5f8a8c64e6b6b
#
_entry.id   ebb3ebf28eccdab1dfc5f8a8c64e6b6b
#
_cell.length_a   1.000
_cell.length_b   1.000
_cell.length_c   1.000
_cell.angle_alpha   90.00
_cell.angle_beta   90.00
_cell.angle_gamma   90.00
#
_symmetry.space_group_name_H-M   'P 1'
#
loop_
_entity.id
_entity.type
_entity.pdbx_description
1 polymer ?
#
loop_
_entity_poly.entity_id
_entity_poly.type
_entity_poly.pdbx_seq_one_letter_code
_entity_poly.pdbx_strand_id
1 'polypeptide(L)'
;CRIFLLEPDGATLRCVLALLENPSAFSNLKIKLGEGVTGSVAASGQAEIINDMLRDPRAVQVPGTPEETEAIMFAPLKEGGNTIGVISVRRIGVERPFQPQDLELLKALASMAASSVSNARLFDETQQHLRELETLQSVSATLRQAHTIQEMLPVFVAHAARAVNAQAGSIYLLDESSGDWVSQGWIDAEGKWIAGTGTLHHSHGEGVTGRVGERGEPYITADWRIDPVTVVPS
;
A
#
# COMPACT_ATOMS: atom_id res chain seq x y z
N CYS A 1 16.71 0.52 21.08
CA CYS A 1 16.77 -0.17 19.80
C CYS A 1 15.81 0.49 18.82
N ARG A 2 16.24 0.66 17.57
CA ARG A 2 15.40 1.19 16.47
C ARG A 2 15.59 0.31 15.25
N ILE A 3 14.52 0.11 14.47
CA ILE A 3 14.56 -0.58 13.19
C ILE A 3 13.94 0.34 12.14
N PHE A 4 14.67 0.54 11.07
CA PHE A 4 14.24 1.26 9.89
C PHE A 4 14.16 0.29 8.72
N LEU A 5 13.09 0.34 7.95
CA LEU A 5 12.95 -0.43 6.71
C LEU A 5 12.91 0.49 5.51
N LEU A 6 13.53 0.05 4.44
CA LEU A 6 13.50 0.72 3.16
C LEU A 6 12.10 0.63 2.57
N GLU A 7 11.55 1.77 2.16
CA GLU A 7 10.24 1.85 1.50
C GLU A 7 10.35 1.34 0.04
N PRO A 8 9.23 1.03 -0.61
CA PRO A 8 9.23 0.52 -2.00
C PRO A 8 9.86 1.48 -3.03
N ASP A 9 10.00 2.77 -2.69
CA ASP A 9 10.67 3.77 -3.52
C ASP A 9 12.20 3.53 -3.65
N GLY A 10 12.76 2.65 -2.81
CA GLY A 10 14.19 2.34 -2.78
C GLY A 10 15.09 3.49 -2.30
N ALA A 11 14.53 4.59 -1.83
CA ALA A 11 15.24 5.82 -1.50
C ALA A 11 14.98 6.33 -0.07
N THR A 12 13.91 5.85 0.57
CA THR A 12 13.45 6.34 1.87
C THR A 12 13.41 5.22 2.91
N LEU A 13 14.01 5.46 4.08
CA LEU A 13 13.94 4.60 5.25
C LEU A 13 12.86 5.12 6.20
N ARG A 14 11.95 4.25 6.63
CA ARG A 14 10.90 4.56 7.62
C ARG A 14 11.16 3.80 8.90
N CYS A 15 11.05 4.49 10.05
CA CYS A 15 11.11 3.84 11.36
C CYS A 15 9.87 2.95 11.57
N VAL A 16 10.09 1.66 11.76
CA VAL A 16 9.02 0.68 12.02
C VAL A 16 8.99 0.22 13.47
N LEU A 17 10.09 0.38 14.18
CA LEU A 17 10.21 0.05 15.61
C LEU A 17 11.15 1.04 16.29
N ALA A 18 10.69 1.61 17.41
CA ALA A 18 11.52 2.40 18.32
C ALA A 18 11.22 1.98 19.77
N LEU A 19 12.19 1.29 20.38
CA LEU A 19 12.14 0.95 21.81
C LEU A 19 12.93 2.00 22.58
N LEU A 20 12.26 3.11 22.94
CA LEU A 20 12.81 4.29 23.55
C LEU A 20 11.80 4.88 24.54
N GLU A 21 12.22 5.84 25.38
CA GLU A 21 11.35 6.55 26.30
C GLU A 21 10.28 7.41 25.59
N ASN A 22 10.60 7.91 24.38
CA ASN A 22 9.67 8.66 23.54
C ASN A 22 9.57 8.03 22.11
N PRO A 23 8.82 6.92 21.95
CA PRO A 23 8.68 6.26 20.64
C PRO A 23 7.96 7.14 19.60
N SER A 24 7.09 8.06 20.06
CA SER A 24 6.30 8.90 19.16
C SER A 24 7.14 9.87 18.33
N ALA A 25 8.33 10.27 18.82
CA ALA A 25 9.26 11.11 18.05
C ALA A 25 9.76 10.41 16.76
N PHE A 26 9.67 9.08 16.70
CA PHE A 26 10.13 8.29 15.57
C PHE A 26 9.01 7.75 14.68
N SER A 27 7.74 7.87 15.08
CA SER A 27 6.59 7.25 14.39
C SER A 27 6.44 7.68 12.92
N ASN A 28 6.84 8.91 12.60
CA ASN A 28 6.78 9.46 11.25
C ASN A 28 8.15 9.82 10.68
N LEU A 29 9.23 9.37 11.35
CA LEU A 29 10.58 9.70 10.92
C LEU A 29 10.91 8.96 9.64
N LYS A 30 11.21 9.73 8.59
CA LYS A 30 11.71 9.27 7.31
C LYS A 30 13.12 9.82 7.11
N ILE A 31 14.01 8.97 6.66
CA ILE A 31 15.43 9.28 6.42
C ILE A 31 15.73 8.88 4.98
N LYS A 32 16.36 9.77 4.23
CA LYS A 32 16.79 9.43 2.87
C LYS A 32 18.01 8.50 2.91
N LEU A 33 18.12 7.69 1.88
CA LEU A 33 19.31 6.87 1.67
C LEU A 33 20.54 7.79 1.55
N GLY A 34 21.58 7.51 2.35
CA GLY A 34 22.79 8.35 2.47
C GLY A 34 22.68 9.48 3.49
N GLU A 35 21.49 9.80 4.02
CA GLU A 35 21.29 10.89 4.98
C GLU A 35 21.58 10.41 6.42
N GLY A 36 22.36 11.19 7.14
CA GLY A 36 22.76 10.85 8.50
C GLY A 36 23.51 9.51 8.57
N VAL A 37 23.72 9.00 9.77
CA VAL A 37 24.42 7.71 9.95
C VAL A 37 23.53 6.55 9.48
N THR A 38 22.25 6.55 9.84
CA THR A 38 21.32 5.48 9.45
C THR A 38 21.21 5.35 7.93
N GLY A 39 21.06 6.46 7.21
CA GLY A 39 21.01 6.45 5.75
C GLY A 39 22.34 6.07 5.10
N SER A 40 23.47 6.47 5.70
CA SER A 40 24.82 6.09 5.24
C SER A 40 25.06 4.58 5.38
N VAL A 41 24.66 3.96 6.51
CA VAL A 41 24.72 2.52 6.73
C VAL A 41 23.84 1.77 5.74
N ALA A 42 22.65 2.29 5.48
CA ALA A 42 21.77 1.71 4.48
C ALA A 42 22.37 1.74 3.07
N ALA A 43 22.96 2.86 2.67
CA ALA A 43 23.58 3.04 1.36
C ALA A 43 24.85 2.23 1.16
N SER A 44 25.73 2.20 2.18
CA SER A 44 27.01 1.46 2.10
C SER A 44 26.83 -0.04 2.34
N GLY A 45 25.79 -0.44 3.04
CA GLY A 45 25.63 -1.81 3.53
C GLY A 45 26.71 -2.24 4.52
N GLN A 46 27.40 -1.30 5.19
CA GLN A 46 28.45 -1.58 6.17
C GLN A 46 27.95 -1.27 7.58
N ALA A 47 28.18 -2.20 8.51
CA ALA A 47 27.89 -1.99 9.92
C ALA A 47 28.98 -1.13 10.56
N GLU A 48 28.62 -0.27 11.51
CA GLU A 48 29.58 0.60 12.19
C GLU A 48 29.23 0.85 13.66
N ILE A 49 30.24 1.24 14.45
CA ILE A 49 30.14 1.68 15.83
C ILE A 49 30.48 3.17 15.89
N ILE A 50 29.63 3.95 16.53
CA ILE A 50 29.92 5.35 16.87
C ILE A 50 29.81 5.48 18.39
N ASN A 51 30.93 5.60 19.07
CA ASN A 51 31.00 5.67 20.53
C ASN A 51 30.77 7.07 21.10
N ASP A 52 30.75 8.10 20.26
CA ASP A 52 30.38 9.47 20.60
C ASP A 52 29.59 10.08 19.42
N MET A 53 28.26 9.94 19.50
CA MET A 53 27.37 10.37 18.43
C MET A 53 27.37 11.89 18.25
N LEU A 54 27.59 12.68 19.30
CA LEU A 54 27.64 14.15 19.20
C LEU A 54 28.82 14.65 18.38
N ARG A 55 29.90 13.84 18.24
CA ARG A 55 31.07 14.20 17.47
C ARG A 55 31.06 13.69 16.03
N ASP A 56 30.10 12.84 15.67
CA ASP A 56 29.98 12.37 14.28
C ASP A 56 29.36 13.47 13.42
N PRO A 57 30.02 13.91 12.34
CA PRO A 57 29.50 14.98 11.49
C PRO A 57 28.22 14.63 10.76
N ARG A 58 27.83 13.35 10.72
CA ARG A 58 26.58 12.85 10.14
C ARG A 58 25.44 12.83 11.16
N ALA A 59 25.71 13.14 12.45
CA ALA A 59 24.70 13.13 13.47
C ALA A 59 23.58 14.09 13.15
N VAL A 60 22.34 13.61 13.19
CA VAL A 60 21.15 14.42 12.99
C VAL A 60 20.30 14.32 14.27
N GLN A 61 20.07 15.47 14.90
CA GLN A 61 19.20 15.55 16.05
C GLN A 61 17.74 15.32 15.64
N VAL A 62 17.10 14.33 16.24
CA VAL A 62 15.67 14.09 16.02
C VAL A 62 14.87 15.04 16.94
N PRO A 63 13.98 15.88 16.41
CA PRO A 63 13.18 16.78 17.22
C PRO A 63 12.39 16.04 18.32
N GLY A 64 12.41 16.57 19.54
CA GLY A 64 11.72 15.94 20.68
C GLY A 64 12.50 14.83 21.39
N THR A 65 13.76 14.59 21.02
CA THR A 65 14.68 13.73 21.77
C THR A 65 15.68 14.58 22.57
N PRO A 66 16.09 14.15 23.79
CA PRO A 66 17.11 14.86 24.55
C PRO A 66 18.46 14.80 23.82
N GLU A 67 19.24 15.87 23.96
CA GLU A 67 20.62 15.92 23.50
C GLU A 67 21.51 15.30 24.57
N GLU A 68 21.84 14.03 24.37
CA GLU A 68 22.61 13.22 25.32
C GLU A 68 23.83 12.63 24.62
N THR A 69 24.93 12.49 25.38
CA THR A 69 26.07 11.73 24.90
C THR A 69 25.68 10.26 24.80
N GLU A 70 25.74 9.70 23.59
CA GLU A 70 25.37 8.31 23.35
C GLU A 70 26.35 7.59 22.43
N ALA A 71 26.56 6.32 22.69
CA ALA A 71 27.20 5.38 21.80
C ALA A 71 26.11 4.62 21.02
N ILE A 72 26.27 4.48 19.70
CA ILE A 72 25.31 3.76 18.86
C ILE A 72 26.06 2.78 17.95
N MET A 73 25.51 1.57 17.84
CA MET A 73 25.87 0.61 16.79
C MET A 73 24.77 0.57 15.74
N PHE A 74 25.18 0.45 14.49
CA PHE A 74 24.31 0.31 13.34
C PHE A 74 24.68 -0.93 12.55
N ALA A 75 23.68 -1.71 12.15
CA ALA A 75 23.89 -2.84 11.24
C ALA A 75 22.82 -2.85 10.15
N PRO A 76 23.19 -3.07 8.88
CA PRO A 76 22.25 -3.21 7.80
C PRO A 76 21.48 -4.53 7.92
N LEU A 77 20.19 -4.49 7.66
CA LEU A 77 19.36 -5.66 7.41
C LEU A 77 19.54 -6.03 5.93
N LYS A 78 20.10 -7.20 5.64
CA LYS A 78 20.42 -7.59 4.25
C LYS A 78 19.63 -8.81 3.81
N GLU A 79 19.14 -8.76 2.58
CA GLU A 79 18.52 -9.88 1.87
C GLU A 79 19.14 -10.00 0.48
N GLY A 80 19.64 -11.19 0.13
CA GLY A 80 20.25 -11.42 -1.18
C GLY A 80 21.40 -10.48 -1.54
N GLY A 81 22.06 -9.90 -0.54
CA GLY A 81 23.13 -8.89 -0.72
C GLY A 81 22.63 -7.43 -0.71
N ASN A 82 21.34 -7.19 -0.88
CA ASN A 82 20.73 -5.86 -0.85
C ASN A 82 20.35 -5.44 0.57
N THR A 83 20.49 -4.15 0.88
CA THR A 83 20.03 -3.61 2.17
C THR A 83 18.52 -3.34 2.09
N ILE A 84 17.76 -3.98 2.99
CA ILE A 84 16.30 -3.79 3.14
C ILE A 84 15.94 -2.92 4.34
N GLY A 85 16.93 -2.55 5.16
CA GLY A 85 16.73 -1.73 6.34
C GLY A 85 18.00 -1.59 7.18
N VAL A 86 17.86 -0.96 8.35
CA VAL A 86 18.94 -0.78 9.33
C VAL A 86 18.39 -1.02 10.74
N ILE A 87 19.11 -1.75 11.53
CA ILE A 87 18.90 -1.84 12.99
C ILE A 87 19.95 -1.00 13.70
N SER A 88 19.53 -0.25 14.72
CA SER A 88 20.46 0.48 15.60
C SER A 88 20.19 0.19 17.08
N VAL A 89 21.25 0.12 17.85
CA VAL A 89 21.22 -0.07 19.30
C VAL A 89 22.05 1.02 19.95
N ARG A 90 21.46 1.73 20.91
CA ARG A 90 22.13 2.81 21.63
C ARG A 90 22.42 2.45 23.08
N ARG A 91 23.44 3.08 23.62
CA ARG A 91 23.81 3.13 25.03
C ARG A 91 23.96 4.60 25.41
N ILE A 92 23.30 5.03 26.47
CA ILE A 92 23.42 6.40 26.99
C ILE A 92 24.72 6.48 27.81
N GLY A 93 25.46 7.58 27.66
CA GLY A 93 26.76 7.80 28.26
C GLY A 93 27.91 7.15 27.51
N VAL A 94 29.13 7.62 27.77
CA VAL A 94 30.36 7.13 27.12
C VAL A 94 31.18 6.19 27.99
N GLU A 95 30.73 5.92 29.22
CA GLU A 95 31.48 5.11 30.19
C GLU A 95 31.67 3.65 29.73
N ARG A 96 30.80 3.16 28.88
CA ARG A 96 30.84 1.80 28.33
C ARG A 96 30.74 1.82 26.81
N PRO A 97 31.86 2.10 26.11
CA PRO A 97 31.86 2.09 24.65
C PRO A 97 31.53 0.71 24.12
N PHE A 98 30.92 0.65 22.94
CA PHE A 98 30.73 -0.60 22.21
C PHE A 98 32.07 -1.12 21.68
N GLN A 99 32.20 -2.43 21.70
CA GLN A 99 33.38 -3.15 21.24
C GLN A 99 33.10 -3.86 19.91
N PRO A 100 34.10 -4.22 19.12
CA PRO A 100 33.92 -4.97 17.88
C PRO A 100 33.10 -6.26 18.04
N GLN A 101 33.23 -6.95 19.19
CA GLN A 101 32.40 -8.14 19.46
C GLN A 101 30.91 -7.83 19.60
N ASP A 102 30.55 -6.65 20.15
CA ASP A 102 29.17 -6.20 20.24
C ASP A 102 28.56 -6.00 18.81
N LEU A 103 29.41 -5.47 17.90
CA LEU A 103 28.98 -5.24 16.51
C LEU A 103 28.78 -6.58 15.78
N GLU A 104 29.64 -7.57 15.97
CA GLU A 104 29.48 -8.90 15.38
C GLU A 104 28.16 -9.55 15.85
N LEU A 105 27.81 -9.40 17.14
CA LEU A 105 26.54 -9.87 17.65
C LEU A 105 25.37 -9.13 17.00
N LEU A 106 25.46 -7.80 16.88
CA LEU A 106 24.40 -7.01 16.23
C LEU A 106 24.25 -7.40 14.76
N LYS A 107 25.33 -7.67 14.03
CA LYS A 107 25.28 -8.16 12.64
C LYS A 107 24.57 -9.50 12.52
N ALA A 108 24.82 -10.43 13.45
CA ALA A 108 24.11 -11.71 13.48
C ALA A 108 22.61 -11.53 13.72
N LEU A 109 22.24 -10.68 14.69
CA LEU A 109 20.83 -10.34 14.97
C LEU A 109 20.18 -9.63 13.78
N ALA A 110 20.89 -8.73 13.11
CA ALA A 110 20.43 -8.03 11.91
C ALA A 110 20.11 -9.02 10.77
N SER A 111 20.96 -10.04 10.59
CA SER A 111 20.71 -11.11 9.59
C SER A 111 19.44 -11.90 9.90
N MET A 112 19.24 -12.28 11.17
CA MET A 112 18.00 -12.97 11.59
C MET A 112 16.75 -12.08 11.42
N ALA A 113 16.86 -10.81 11.79
CA ALA A 113 15.77 -9.85 11.61
C ALA A 113 15.44 -9.63 10.13
N ALA A 114 16.45 -9.52 9.26
CA ALA A 114 16.24 -9.41 7.81
C ALA A 114 15.47 -10.61 7.27
N SER A 115 15.88 -11.83 7.61
CA SER A 115 15.18 -13.05 7.19
C SER A 115 13.73 -13.07 7.67
N SER A 116 13.47 -12.63 8.91
CA SER A 116 12.11 -12.57 9.46
C SER A 116 11.24 -11.55 8.73
N VAL A 117 11.79 -10.38 8.40
CA VAL A 117 11.08 -9.33 7.64
C VAL A 117 10.76 -9.82 6.23
N SER A 118 11.71 -10.46 5.55
CA SER A 118 11.51 -11.02 4.21
C SER A 118 10.44 -12.11 4.21
N ASN A 119 10.49 -13.03 5.18
CA ASN A 119 9.47 -14.06 5.29
C ASN A 119 8.08 -13.48 5.51
N ALA A 120 7.94 -12.46 6.36
CA ALA A 120 6.67 -11.78 6.57
C ALA A 120 6.15 -11.10 5.30
N ARG A 121 7.00 -10.40 4.54
CA ARG A 121 6.63 -9.78 3.25
C ARG A 121 6.17 -10.82 2.23
N LEU A 122 6.93 -11.90 2.05
CA LEU A 122 6.58 -12.98 1.12
C LEU A 122 5.25 -13.65 1.50
N PHE A 123 5.01 -13.81 2.81
CA PHE A 123 3.75 -14.34 3.29
C PHE A 123 2.57 -13.42 2.95
N ASP A 124 2.70 -12.11 3.21
CA ASP A 124 1.67 -11.11 2.90
C ASP A 124 1.39 -11.04 1.40
N GLU A 125 2.43 -11.02 0.56
CA GLU A 125 2.30 -11.06 -0.91
C GLU A 125 1.58 -12.33 -1.39
N THR A 126 1.97 -13.49 -0.84
CA THR A 126 1.33 -14.76 -1.18
C THR A 126 -0.15 -14.77 -0.80
N GLN A 127 -0.48 -14.27 0.39
CA GLN A 127 -1.86 -14.15 0.85
C GLN A 127 -2.69 -13.20 -0.03
N GLN A 128 -2.10 -12.11 -0.49
CA GLN A 128 -2.75 -11.19 -1.40
C GLN A 128 -3.04 -11.86 -2.75
N HIS A 129 -2.06 -12.52 -3.36
CA HIS A 129 -2.23 -13.23 -4.62
C HIS A 129 -3.28 -14.36 -4.52
N LEU A 130 -3.32 -15.09 -3.39
CA LEU A 130 -4.34 -16.11 -3.17
C LEU A 130 -5.76 -15.51 -3.15
N ARG A 131 -5.97 -14.38 -2.46
CA ARG A 131 -7.26 -13.68 -2.44
C ARG A 131 -7.68 -13.22 -3.84
N GLU A 132 -6.74 -12.71 -4.62
CA GLU A 132 -6.99 -12.30 -6.02
C GLU A 132 -7.43 -13.51 -6.87
N LEU A 133 -6.72 -14.64 -6.76
CA LEU A 133 -7.05 -15.86 -7.48
C LEU A 133 -8.40 -16.45 -7.05
N GLU A 134 -8.70 -16.49 -5.75
CA GLU A 134 -9.99 -16.95 -5.24
C GLU A 134 -11.14 -16.09 -5.78
N THR A 135 -10.94 -14.76 -5.82
CA THR A 135 -11.93 -13.84 -6.39
C THR A 135 -12.20 -14.16 -7.86
N LEU A 136 -11.14 -14.31 -8.67
CA LEU A 136 -11.25 -14.65 -10.09
C LEU A 136 -11.92 -16.02 -10.31
N GLN A 137 -11.58 -17.02 -9.49
CA GLN A 137 -12.19 -18.35 -9.57
C GLN A 137 -13.68 -18.33 -9.21
N SER A 138 -14.06 -17.58 -8.18
CA SER A 138 -15.48 -17.47 -7.77
C SER A 138 -16.33 -16.83 -8.87
N VAL A 139 -15.84 -15.76 -9.49
CA VAL A 139 -16.49 -15.11 -10.64
C VAL A 139 -16.63 -16.10 -11.81
N SER A 140 -15.53 -16.78 -12.17
CA SER A 140 -15.52 -17.72 -13.28
C SER A 140 -16.43 -18.92 -13.05
N ALA A 141 -16.53 -19.43 -11.82
CA ALA A 141 -17.42 -20.55 -11.47
C ALA A 141 -18.89 -20.14 -11.59
N THR A 142 -19.23 -18.95 -11.10
CA THR A 142 -20.63 -18.47 -11.14
C THR A 142 -21.06 -18.12 -12.57
N LEU A 143 -20.16 -17.53 -13.38
CA LEU A 143 -20.42 -17.27 -14.79
C LEU A 143 -20.65 -18.55 -15.61
N ARG A 144 -19.96 -19.65 -15.27
CA ARG A 144 -20.18 -20.95 -15.95
C ARG A 144 -21.51 -21.62 -15.61
N GLN A 145 -22.13 -21.30 -14.48
CA GLN A 145 -23.44 -21.84 -14.08
C GLN A 145 -24.61 -21.02 -14.65
N ALA A 146 -24.37 -19.78 -15.06
CA ALA A 146 -25.40 -18.95 -15.69
C ALA A 146 -25.62 -19.38 -17.14
N HIS A 147 -26.87 -19.68 -17.50
CA HIS A 147 -27.25 -20.09 -18.84
C HIS A 147 -27.75 -18.92 -19.71
N THR A 148 -28.01 -17.78 -19.09
CA THR A 148 -28.51 -16.56 -19.76
C THR A 148 -27.72 -15.33 -19.32
N ILE A 149 -27.70 -14.30 -20.17
CA ILE A 149 -27.10 -13.00 -19.84
C ILE A 149 -27.74 -12.43 -18.58
N GLN A 150 -29.08 -12.53 -18.46
CA GLN A 150 -29.83 -12.03 -17.31
C GLN A 150 -29.41 -12.66 -15.99
N GLU A 151 -29.02 -13.94 -15.98
CA GLU A 151 -28.51 -14.63 -14.79
C GLU A 151 -27.06 -14.21 -14.46
N MET A 152 -26.26 -13.82 -15.46
CA MET A 152 -24.87 -13.41 -15.29
C MET A 152 -24.74 -11.99 -14.72
N LEU A 153 -25.60 -11.07 -15.15
CA LEU A 153 -25.47 -9.63 -14.85
C LEU A 153 -25.49 -9.31 -13.34
N PRO A 154 -26.42 -9.86 -12.52
CA PRO A 154 -26.41 -9.62 -11.07
C PRO A 154 -25.12 -10.03 -10.39
N VAL A 155 -24.62 -11.20 -10.78
CA VAL A 155 -23.37 -11.75 -10.22
C VAL A 155 -22.19 -10.90 -10.60
N PHE A 156 -22.09 -10.50 -11.87
CA PHE A 156 -21.01 -9.67 -12.38
C PHE A 156 -20.97 -8.31 -11.66
N VAL A 157 -22.11 -7.62 -11.57
CA VAL A 157 -22.20 -6.30 -10.91
C VAL A 157 -21.86 -6.40 -9.43
N ALA A 158 -22.34 -7.45 -8.72
CA ALA A 158 -22.03 -7.64 -7.31
C ALA A 158 -20.56 -7.92 -7.06
N HIS A 159 -19.90 -8.69 -7.94
CA HIS A 159 -18.46 -8.94 -7.82
C HIS A 159 -17.63 -7.71 -8.16
N ALA A 160 -17.99 -6.96 -9.21
CA ALA A 160 -17.32 -5.72 -9.58
C ALA A 160 -17.38 -4.69 -8.45
N ALA A 161 -18.57 -4.47 -7.87
CA ALA A 161 -18.74 -3.53 -6.75
C ALA A 161 -17.90 -3.94 -5.53
N ARG A 162 -17.89 -5.23 -5.17
CA ARG A 162 -17.04 -5.74 -4.06
C ARG A 162 -15.56 -5.57 -4.33
N ALA A 163 -15.10 -5.82 -5.55
CA ALA A 163 -13.69 -5.71 -5.91
C ALA A 163 -13.13 -4.29 -5.71
N VAL A 164 -13.97 -3.27 -5.92
CA VAL A 164 -13.59 -1.86 -5.73
C VAL A 164 -14.15 -1.25 -4.44
N ASN A 165 -14.70 -2.09 -3.54
CA ASN A 165 -15.34 -1.67 -2.29
C ASN A 165 -16.45 -0.61 -2.49
N ALA A 166 -17.20 -0.73 -3.58
CA ALA A 166 -18.36 0.12 -3.87
C ALA A 166 -19.63 -0.41 -3.19
N GLN A 167 -20.50 0.51 -2.78
CA GLN A 167 -21.77 0.20 -2.11
C GLN A 167 -22.90 -0.10 -3.09
N ALA A 168 -22.77 0.34 -4.34
CA ALA A 168 -23.77 0.16 -5.38
C ALA A 168 -23.10 0.01 -6.75
N GLY A 169 -23.83 -0.53 -7.71
CA GLY A 169 -23.35 -0.66 -9.08
C GLY A 169 -24.50 -0.91 -10.04
N SER A 170 -24.36 -0.48 -11.28
CA SER A 170 -25.35 -0.68 -12.34
C SER A 170 -24.68 -1.17 -13.62
N ILE A 171 -25.46 -1.79 -14.50
CA ILE A 171 -24.99 -2.23 -15.79
C ILE A 171 -25.97 -1.82 -16.90
N TYR A 172 -25.42 -1.31 -17.98
CA TYR A 172 -26.13 -0.92 -19.18
C TYR A 172 -25.59 -1.71 -20.36
N LEU A 173 -26.47 -2.17 -21.23
CA LEU A 173 -26.11 -2.78 -22.50
C LEU A 173 -26.63 -1.95 -23.66
N LEU A 174 -25.88 -1.95 -24.77
CA LEU A 174 -26.31 -1.30 -26.00
C LEU A 174 -27.48 -2.08 -26.61
N ASP A 175 -28.59 -1.41 -26.85
CA ASP A 175 -29.65 -1.95 -27.66
C ASP A 175 -29.37 -1.60 -29.15
N GLU A 176 -29.05 -2.61 -29.92
CA GLU A 176 -28.68 -2.44 -31.34
C GLU A 176 -29.84 -1.86 -32.17
N SER A 177 -31.11 -1.99 -31.75
CA SER A 177 -32.28 -1.50 -32.47
C SER A 177 -32.53 0.00 -32.30
N SER A 178 -32.32 0.52 -31.11
CA SER A 178 -32.46 1.95 -30.80
C SER A 178 -31.14 2.72 -30.82
N GLY A 179 -30.02 2.04 -30.64
CA GLY A 179 -28.70 2.66 -30.44
C GLY A 179 -28.51 3.25 -29.06
N ASP A 180 -29.39 2.99 -28.11
CA ASP A 180 -29.32 3.52 -26.76
C ASP A 180 -28.69 2.52 -25.76
N TRP A 181 -28.10 3.03 -24.70
CA TRP A 181 -27.64 2.27 -23.56
C TRP A 181 -28.78 2.03 -22.59
N VAL A 182 -29.22 0.79 -22.48
CA VAL A 182 -30.39 0.40 -21.69
C VAL A 182 -29.97 -0.26 -20.40
N SER A 183 -30.50 0.24 -19.26
CA SER A 183 -30.23 -0.36 -17.94
C SER A 183 -30.78 -1.77 -17.86
N GLN A 184 -29.90 -2.70 -17.53
CA GLN A 184 -30.27 -4.09 -17.25
C GLN A 184 -30.59 -4.30 -15.77
N GLY A 185 -30.13 -3.40 -14.90
CA GLY A 185 -30.36 -3.43 -13.47
C GLY A 185 -29.20 -2.85 -12.68
N TRP A 186 -29.39 -2.85 -11.38
CA TRP A 186 -28.40 -2.35 -10.41
C TRP A 186 -28.46 -3.13 -9.11
N ILE A 187 -27.40 -3.02 -8.31
CA ILE A 187 -27.39 -3.41 -6.89
C ILE A 187 -27.53 -2.17 -6.03
N ASP A 188 -28.39 -2.23 -5.02
CA ASP A 188 -28.55 -1.18 -4.03
C ASP A 188 -27.47 -1.25 -2.93
N ALA A 189 -27.55 -0.33 -1.97
CA ALA A 189 -26.59 -0.23 -0.86
C ALA A 189 -26.61 -1.47 0.07
N GLU A 190 -27.71 -2.22 0.08
CA GLU A 190 -27.88 -3.47 0.81
C GLU A 190 -27.35 -4.70 0.03
N GLY A 191 -26.87 -4.47 -1.22
CA GLY A 191 -26.34 -5.51 -2.11
C GLY A 191 -27.40 -6.33 -2.83
N LYS A 192 -28.66 -5.86 -2.84
CA LYS A 192 -29.77 -6.51 -3.52
C LYS A 192 -29.82 -6.10 -4.98
N TRP A 193 -29.95 -7.09 -5.87
CA TRP A 193 -30.18 -6.85 -7.28
C TRP A 193 -31.61 -6.36 -7.56
N ILE A 194 -31.71 -5.28 -8.32
CA ILE A 194 -32.96 -4.73 -8.83
C ILE A 194 -32.87 -4.78 -10.35
N ALA A 195 -33.72 -5.60 -10.97
CA ALA A 195 -33.75 -5.75 -12.42
C ALA A 195 -34.20 -4.44 -13.09
N GLY A 196 -33.55 -4.08 -14.18
CA GLY A 196 -33.93 -2.95 -15.00
C GLY A 196 -35.28 -3.21 -15.69
N THR A 197 -36.09 -2.18 -15.76
CA THR A 197 -37.42 -2.22 -16.43
C THR A 197 -37.32 -1.91 -17.93
N GLY A 198 -36.12 -1.61 -18.44
CA GLY A 198 -35.93 -1.13 -19.81
C GLY A 198 -36.35 0.34 -20.05
N THR A 199 -36.84 1.01 -19.00
CA THR A 199 -37.26 2.41 -19.11
C THR A 199 -36.17 3.43 -18.91
N LEU A 200 -35.09 3.02 -18.23
CA LEU A 200 -33.90 3.86 -18.02
C LEU A 200 -32.89 3.59 -19.15
N HIS A 201 -32.75 4.57 -20.03
CA HIS A 201 -31.85 4.53 -21.17
C HIS A 201 -31.07 5.84 -21.30
N HIS A 202 -29.92 5.78 -21.95
CA HIS A 202 -29.09 6.93 -22.27
C HIS A 202 -28.68 6.85 -23.74
N SER A 203 -28.86 7.94 -24.45
CA SER A 203 -28.40 8.04 -25.84
C SER A 203 -26.89 8.20 -25.93
N HIS A 204 -26.33 8.03 -27.12
CA HIS A 204 -24.91 8.26 -27.36
C HIS A 204 -24.45 9.64 -26.89
N GLY A 205 -23.39 9.70 -26.09
CA GLY A 205 -22.87 10.95 -25.53
C GLY A 205 -23.66 11.54 -24.36
N GLU A 206 -24.83 10.99 -24.03
CA GLU A 206 -25.71 11.50 -22.98
C GLU A 206 -25.26 11.01 -21.59
N GLY A 207 -24.95 11.95 -20.72
CA GLY A 207 -24.46 11.66 -19.36
C GLY A 207 -23.16 10.85 -19.33
N VAL A 208 -22.84 10.29 -18.17
CA VAL A 208 -21.63 9.45 -18.01
C VAL A 208 -21.75 8.16 -18.81
N THR A 209 -22.91 7.49 -18.75
CA THR A 209 -23.12 6.20 -19.41
C THR A 209 -22.97 6.31 -20.92
N GLY A 210 -23.66 7.26 -21.55
CA GLY A 210 -23.58 7.46 -23.01
C GLY A 210 -22.19 7.87 -23.47
N ARG A 211 -21.49 8.70 -22.68
CA ARG A 211 -20.12 9.14 -22.99
C ARG A 211 -19.09 8.01 -22.87
N VAL A 212 -19.17 7.20 -21.80
CA VAL A 212 -18.28 6.04 -21.61
C VAL A 212 -18.53 5.03 -22.74
N GLY A 213 -19.79 4.77 -23.08
CA GLY A 213 -20.14 3.86 -24.16
C GLY A 213 -19.65 4.33 -25.53
N GLU A 214 -19.74 5.63 -25.82
CA GLU A 214 -19.27 6.21 -27.08
C GLU A 214 -17.74 6.16 -27.23
N ARG A 215 -17.01 6.50 -26.13
CA ARG A 215 -15.56 6.63 -26.16
C ARG A 215 -14.80 5.34 -25.87
N GLY A 216 -15.45 4.38 -25.20
CA GLY A 216 -14.78 3.18 -24.73
C GLY A 216 -13.73 3.45 -23.63
N GLU A 217 -13.77 4.62 -23.00
CA GLU A 217 -12.80 5.04 -21.99
C GLU A 217 -13.47 5.15 -20.61
N PRO A 218 -12.81 4.73 -19.52
CA PRO A 218 -13.36 4.88 -18.17
C PRO A 218 -13.48 6.36 -17.80
N TYR A 219 -14.48 6.68 -16.98
CA TYR A 219 -14.72 8.03 -16.47
C TYR A 219 -14.86 7.99 -14.95
N ILE A 220 -14.16 8.90 -14.25
CA ILE A 220 -14.19 9.03 -12.79
C ILE A 220 -14.55 10.49 -12.45
N THR A 221 -15.53 10.68 -11.58
CA THR A 221 -15.86 11.98 -11.01
C THR A 221 -15.86 11.93 -9.49
N ALA A 222 -15.41 13.00 -8.86
CA ALA A 222 -15.39 13.12 -7.41
C ALA A 222 -16.78 13.48 -6.83
N ASP A 223 -17.58 14.22 -7.59
CA ASP A 223 -18.95 14.60 -7.21
C ASP A 223 -19.83 14.71 -8.46
N TRP A 224 -20.65 13.69 -8.67
CA TRP A 224 -21.55 13.60 -9.83
C TRP A 224 -22.58 14.74 -9.91
N ARG A 225 -22.91 15.39 -8.78
CA ARG A 225 -23.93 16.45 -8.71
C ARG A 225 -23.48 17.76 -9.38
N ILE A 226 -22.19 17.98 -9.44
CA ILE A 226 -21.59 19.20 -10.01
C ILE A 226 -20.77 18.92 -11.26
N ASP A 227 -20.66 17.66 -11.65
CA ASP A 227 -19.91 17.27 -12.83
C ASP A 227 -20.68 17.66 -14.10
N PRO A 228 -20.08 18.40 -15.03
CA PRO A 228 -20.77 18.87 -16.25
C PRO A 228 -21.23 17.74 -17.17
N VAL A 229 -20.69 16.52 -17.02
CA VAL A 229 -21.11 15.35 -17.81
C VAL A 229 -22.36 14.70 -17.23
N THR A 230 -22.59 14.84 -15.92
CA THR A 230 -23.74 14.23 -15.23
C THR A 230 -24.97 15.15 -15.15
N VAL A 231 -24.78 16.44 -15.35
CA VAL A 231 -25.89 17.40 -15.34
C VAL A 231 -26.78 17.13 -16.55
N VAL A 232 -27.93 16.52 -16.30
CA VAL A 232 -28.99 16.40 -17.29
C VAL A 232 -29.58 17.82 -17.47
N PRO A 233 -29.59 18.37 -18.68
CA PRO A 233 -30.31 19.61 -18.91
C PRO A 233 -31.77 19.43 -18.52
N SER A 234 -32.28 20.29 -17.64
CA SER A 234 -33.68 20.36 -17.18
C SER A 234 -34.64 20.70 -18.33
#